data_1bfda2496671531037996529d77eb92f
#
_entry.id   1bfda2496671531037996529d77eb92f
#
_cell.length_a   1.000
_cell.length_b   1.000
_cell.length_c   1.000
_cell.angle_alpha   90.00
_cell.angle_beta   90.00
_cell.angle_gamma   90.00
#
_symmetry.space_group_name_H-M   'P 1'
#
loop_
_entity.id
_entity.type
_entity.pdbx_description
1 polymer ?
#
loop_
_entity_poly.entity_id
_entity_poly.type
_entity_poly.pdbx_seq_one_letter_code
_entity_poly.pdbx_strand_id
1 'polypeptide(L)'
;MMKAALAATMAPFAGLSSTFGQGLTDAMERTPKSSAPSDLKITDVKCAYSGGGLFVKISTNQDIVGWGEAVDAIGGTYYLVQRLGRGLIGSNPLNLTPNVFFERNRKGNPFSGTQSGMFVAVLSAFDAALWDLCGKALGLPVYQLLGGKFRDKVRVYCDTQLYSVRNPKPEDFAKVARSAVDRGYNAIKFDLDEAGDPNKFDRTNWTASLAEVERMYNSIAAVRKEIGPHIDICCDMHGRYDAPTGRKVAKVMEPLNLMWLEEPVPAENVEVYKTISQETTTPICTGENLYLTYGFARLLADGAVDLIMPDLQKCGGLGEGQRIASLANAYYTPFSPHMVGSFLACMASAHVCAAVPNFHILEWQSAFDTEPRWKEIVKYEGSDKPFIDKGFLTVLNKPGIGVDINEEGLKKYATPNVPFFA
;
A
#
# COMPACT_ATOMS: atom_id res chain seq x y z
N MET A 1 -3.55 59.51 37.42
CA MET A 1 -4.57 58.48 37.21
C MET A 1 -4.32 57.85 35.88
N MET A 2 -3.62 56.74 35.81
CA MET A 2 -3.53 55.78 34.68
C MET A 2 -2.45 54.75 35.03
N LYS A 3 -2.73 53.84 35.95
CA LYS A 3 -1.99 52.61 36.19
C LYS A 3 -2.90 51.62 36.89
N ALA A 4 -3.84 51.04 36.13
CA ALA A 4 -4.60 49.88 36.60
C ALA A 4 -5.48 49.34 35.45
N ALA A 5 -4.85 48.72 34.45
CA ALA A 5 -5.58 47.92 33.44
C ALA A 5 -4.61 47.09 32.60
N LEU A 6 -3.77 46.26 33.22
CA LEU A 6 -2.98 45.27 32.44
C LEU A 6 -2.64 44.01 33.28
N ALA A 7 -3.61 43.52 34.03
CA ALA A 7 -3.38 42.31 34.85
C ALA A 7 -4.49 41.26 34.79
N ALA A 8 -5.32 41.28 33.74
CA ALA A 8 -6.49 40.36 33.67
C ALA A 8 -6.58 39.46 32.43
N THR A 9 -5.51 39.26 31.63
CA THR A 9 -5.60 38.45 30.40
C THR A 9 -4.56 37.34 30.27
N MET A 10 -3.87 36.96 31.38
CA MET A 10 -2.92 35.84 31.31
C MET A 10 -3.32 34.57 32.06
N ALA A 11 -4.56 34.43 32.48
CA ALA A 11 -5.02 33.24 33.22
C ALA A 11 -5.47 32.00 32.42
N PRO A 12 -5.72 32.03 31.09
CA PRO A 12 -6.13 30.79 30.41
C PRO A 12 -5.01 29.94 29.81
N PHE A 13 -3.75 30.40 29.80
CA PHE A 13 -2.66 29.61 29.18
C PHE A 13 -1.86 28.72 30.15
N ALA A 14 -2.00 28.89 31.43
CA ALA A 14 -1.27 28.08 32.44
C ALA A 14 -1.83 26.64 32.59
N GLY A 15 -3.09 26.42 32.19
CA GLY A 15 -3.72 25.08 32.25
C GLY A 15 -3.43 24.16 31.05
N LEU A 16 -3.02 24.72 29.90
CA LEU A 16 -2.70 23.93 28.70
C LEU A 16 -1.27 23.39 28.71
N SER A 17 -0.36 24.02 29.44
CA SER A 17 1.04 23.56 29.52
C SER A 17 1.22 22.32 30.39
N SER A 18 0.34 22.07 31.37
CA SER A 18 0.44 20.88 32.23
C SER A 18 -0.06 19.59 31.55
N THR A 19 -1.06 19.69 30.66
CA THR A 19 -1.57 18.53 29.93
C THR A 19 -0.67 18.10 28.77
N PHE A 20 0.02 19.03 28.12
CA PHE A 20 1.03 18.70 27.09
C PHE A 20 2.28 18.06 27.71
N GLY A 21 2.75 18.55 28.85
CA GLY A 21 3.88 17.98 29.57
C GLY A 21 3.58 16.58 30.13
N GLN A 22 2.38 16.34 30.66
CA GLN A 22 1.97 15.03 31.14
C GLN A 22 1.87 14.00 30.01
N GLY A 23 1.33 14.35 28.84
CA GLY A 23 1.23 13.43 27.70
C GLY A 23 2.61 12.96 27.19
N LEU A 24 3.62 13.83 27.18
CA LEU A 24 4.98 13.46 26.81
C LEU A 24 5.64 12.57 27.88
N THR A 25 5.48 12.90 29.16
CA THR A 25 6.00 12.12 30.28
C THR A 25 5.34 10.75 30.32
N ASP A 26 4.01 10.65 30.17
CA ASP A 26 3.29 9.39 30.09
C ASP A 26 3.72 8.54 28.89
N ALA A 27 4.01 9.15 27.74
CA ALA A 27 4.54 8.45 26.57
C ALA A 27 5.96 7.91 26.83
N MET A 28 6.81 8.68 27.50
CA MET A 28 8.16 8.25 27.90
C MET A 28 8.15 7.16 28.97
N GLU A 29 7.19 7.19 29.90
CA GLU A 29 7.02 6.17 30.96
C GLU A 29 6.45 4.86 30.42
N ARG A 30 5.68 4.91 29.32
CA ARG A 30 5.13 3.72 28.62
C ARG A 30 6.13 3.05 27.68
N THR A 31 7.28 3.68 27.41
CA THR A 31 8.35 3.04 26.64
C THR A 31 8.84 1.82 27.42
N PRO A 32 8.82 0.61 26.84
CA PRO A 32 9.23 -0.59 27.56
C PRO A 32 10.64 -0.41 28.12
N LYS A 33 10.79 -0.53 29.45
CA LYS A 33 12.10 -0.42 30.13
C LYS A 33 13.11 -1.50 29.73
N SER A 34 12.68 -2.49 28.92
CA SER A 34 13.51 -3.53 28.34
C SER A 34 14.36 -3.05 27.17
N SER A 35 14.05 -1.89 26.56
CA SER A 35 14.89 -1.32 25.52
C SER A 35 15.76 -0.19 26.06
N ALA A 36 17.06 -0.24 25.75
CA ALA A 36 17.99 0.87 25.95
C ALA A 36 18.23 1.52 24.57
N PRO A 37 17.43 2.52 24.16
CA PRO A 37 17.45 3.04 22.78
C PRO A 37 18.82 3.56 22.35
N SER A 38 19.62 4.12 23.29
CA SER A 38 20.98 4.60 23.01
C SER A 38 21.97 3.49 22.63
N ASP A 39 21.75 2.27 23.13
CA ASP A 39 22.65 1.13 22.95
C ASP A 39 22.11 0.11 21.93
N LEU A 40 20.95 0.41 21.32
CA LEU A 40 20.34 -0.45 20.32
C LEU A 40 21.21 -0.48 19.05
N LYS A 41 21.55 -1.68 18.57
CA LYS A 41 22.36 -1.90 17.37
C LYS A 41 21.78 -3.01 16.52
N ILE A 42 21.75 -2.79 15.23
CA ILE A 42 21.42 -3.85 14.24
C ILE A 42 22.57 -4.85 14.22
N THR A 43 22.26 -6.11 14.43
CA THR A 43 23.23 -7.21 14.45
C THR A 43 23.19 -8.09 13.22
N ASP A 44 22.01 -8.20 12.59
CA ASP A 44 21.83 -9.08 11.42
C ASP A 44 20.70 -8.58 10.51
N VAL A 45 20.84 -8.82 9.20
CA VAL A 45 19.82 -8.56 8.19
C VAL A 45 19.73 -9.75 7.26
N LYS A 46 18.58 -10.40 7.25
CA LYS A 46 18.29 -11.58 6.44
C LYS A 46 17.04 -11.40 5.59
N CYS A 47 16.92 -12.24 4.57
CA CYS A 47 15.70 -12.23 3.75
C CYS A 47 15.25 -13.63 3.38
N ALA A 48 13.96 -13.72 3.05
CA ALA A 48 13.33 -14.90 2.46
C ALA A 48 12.39 -14.48 1.34
N TYR A 49 12.17 -15.38 0.39
CA TYR A 49 11.22 -15.18 -0.72
C TYR A 49 10.10 -16.19 -0.60
N SER A 50 8.87 -15.72 -0.64
CA SER A 50 7.68 -16.56 -0.51
C SER A 50 6.49 -15.94 -1.21
N GLY A 51 5.76 -16.73 -1.97
CA GLY A 51 4.50 -16.29 -2.59
C GLY A 51 4.60 -15.08 -3.53
N GLY A 52 5.78 -14.88 -4.17
CA GLY A 52 6.05 -13.71 -5.02
C GLY A 52 6.57 -12.48 -4.25
N GLY A 53 6.60 -12.53 -2.91
CA GLY A 53 7.08 -11.43 -2.06
C GLY A 53 8.50 -11.67 -1.52
N LEU A 54 9.18 -10.59 -1.21
CA LEU A 54 10.44 -10.52 -0.47
C LEU A 54 10.14 -10.13 0.98
N PHE A 55 10.56 -10.95 1.94
CA PHE A 55 10.49 -10.65 3.37
C PHE A 55 11.89 -10.29 3.88
N VAL A 56 12.02 -9.15 4.54
CA VAL A 56 13.26 -8.69 5.18
C VAL A 56 13.10 -8.75 6.68
N LYS A 57 14.09 -9.36 7.34
CA LYS A 57 14.22 -9.47 8.81
C LYS A 57 15.43 -8.69 9.26
N ILE A 58 15.24 -7.72 10.15
CA ILE A 58 16.31 -6.92 10.78
C ILE A 58 16.35 -7.26 12.26
N SER A 59 17.44 -7.83 12.73
CA SER A 59 17.63 -8.23 14.13
C SER A 59 18.55 -7.26 14.86
N THR A 60 18.40 -7.17 16.18
CA THR A 60 19.19 -6.28 17.04
C THR A 60 19.84 -7.02 18.19
N ASN A 61 20.77 -6.35 18.89
CA ASN A 61 21.43 -6.82 20.11
C ASN A 61 20.50 -6.85 21.34
N GLN A 62 19.24 -6.45 21.22
CA GLN A 62 18.26 -6.45 22.30
C GLN A 62 17.03 -7.34 21.97
N ASP A 63 17.21 -8.34 21.10
CA ASP A 63 16.18 -9.29 20.69
C ASP A 63 14.93 -8.65 20.03
N ILE A 64 15.04 -7.38 19.62
CA ILE A 64 13.99 -6.70 18.87
C ILE A 64 14.21 -6.99 17.39
N VAL A 65 13.14 -7.43 16.71
CA VAL A 65 13.16 -7.78 15.30
C VAL A 65 12.14 -6.92 14.54
N GLY A 66 12.61 -6.28 13.46
CA GLY A 66 11.76 -5.58 12.50
C GLY A 66 11.50 -6.42 11.26
N TRP A 67 10.28 -6.39 10.79
CA TRP A 67 9.82 -7.09 9.60
C TRP A 67 9.33 -6.14 8.52
N GLY A 68 9.71 -6.41 7.28
CA GLY A 68 9.20 -5.70 6.11
C GLY A 68 8.99 -6.64 4.93
N GLU A 69 8.13 -6.22 4.02
CA GLU A 69 7.78 -6.97 2.82
C GLU A 69 7.85 -6.06 1.61
N ALA A 70 8.29 -6.61 0.47
CA ALA A 70 8.13 -6.01 -0.83
C ALA A 70 7.48 -7.01 -1.79
N VAL A 71 6.69 -6.50 -2.70
CA VAL A 71 6.09 -7.25 -3.82
C VAL A 71 6.92 -7.06 -5.08
N ASP A 72 6.76 -7.93 -6.05
CA ASP A 72 7.49 -7.92 -7.34
C ASP A 72 9.02 -7.98 -7.21
N ALA A 73 9.54 -8.28 -6.03
CA ALA A 73 10.96 -8.43 -5.75
C ALA A 73 11.37 -9.90 -5.81
N ILE A 74 11.76 -10.36 -6.98
CA ILE A 74 12.13 -11.75 -7.25
C ILE A 74 13.45 -12.15 -6.60
N GLY A 75 13.71 -13.47 -6.54
CA GLY A 75 14.91 -14.05 -5.91
C GLY A 75 16.26 -13.54 -6.42
N GLY A 76 16.32 -12.98 -7.63
CA GLY A 76 17.49 -12.29 -8.17
C GLY A 76 17.95 -11.07 -7.37
N THR A 77 17.09 -10.51 -6.51
CA THR A 77 17.40 -9.37 -5.63
C THR A 77 18.16 -9.75 -4.36
N TYR A 78 18.40 -11.02 -4.10
CA TYR A 78 19.08 -11.53 -2.89
C TYR A 78 20.40 -10.81 -2.60
N TYR A 79 21.28 -10.69 -3.59
CA TYR A 79 22.58 -10.02 -3.40
C TYR A 79 22.44 -8.51 -3.15
N LEU A 80 21.37 -7.88 -3.67
CA LEU A 80 21.07 -6.50 -3.38
C LEU A 80 20.67 -6.34 -1.90
N VAL A 81 19.80 -7.23 -1.39
CA VAL A 81 19.42 -7.24 0.03
C VAL A 81 20.64 -7.41 0.92
N GLN A 82 21.53 -8.37 0.62
CA GLN A 82 22.76 -8.55 1.39
C GLN A 82 23.70 -7.34 1.36
N ARG A 83 23.84 -6.69 0.19
CA ARG A 83 24.65 -5.48 0.07
C ARG A 83 24.09 -4.35 0.94
N LEU A 84 22.79 -4.09 0.86
CA LEU A 84 22.12 -3.06 1.64
C LEU A 84 22.17 -3.37 3.15
N GLY A 85 21.92 -4.64 3.52
CA GLY A 85 21.94 -5.12 4.90
C GLY A 85 23.30 -4.92 5.58
N ARG A 86 24.39 -5.24 4.88
CA ARG A 86 25.76 -5.00 5.42
C ARG A 86 25.99 -3.54 5.82
N GLY A 87 25.39 -2.59 5.13
CA GLY A 87 25.48 -1.17 5.45
C GLY A 87 24.73 -0.75 6.71
N LEU A 88 23.87 -1.63 7.26
CA LEU A 88 23.11 -1.38 8.49
C LEU A 88 23.78 -1.97 9.75
N ILE A 89 24.62 -3.00 9.61
CA ILE A 89 25.21 -3.72 10.75
C ILE A 89 25.98 -2.73 11.65
N GLY A 90 25.75 -2.81 12.96
CA GLY A 90 26.34 -1.94 13.99
C GLY A 90 25.70 -0.57 14.13
N SER A 91 24.80 -0.18 13.21
CA SER A 91 24.06 1.08 13.30
C SER A 91 22.94 1.01 14.32
N ASN A 92 22.66 2.15 14.96
CA ASN A 92 21.46 2.31 15.77
C ASN A 92 20.29 2.68 14.83
N PRO A 93 19.23 1.87 14.75
CA PRO A 93 18.10 2.12 13.83
C PRO A 93 17.34 3.41 14.15
N LEU A 94 17.38 3.90 15.40
CA LEU A 94 16.73 5.13 15.81
C LEU A 94 17.49 6.37 15.32
N ASN A 95 18.81 6.28 15.16
CA ASN A 95 19.65 7.33 14.59
C ASN A 95 19.70 7.26 13.06
N LEU A 96 19.51 6.06 12.54
CA LEU A 96 19.40 5.81 11.11
C LEU A 96 17.92 5.59 10.78
N THR A 97 17.12 6.64 10.84
CA THR A 97 15.69 6.55 10.55
C THR A 97 15.44 5.96 9.15
N PRO A 98 14.28 5.33 8.91
CA PRO A 98 13.97 4.79 7.59
C PRO A 98 14.21 5.79 6.46
N ASN A 99 13.81 7.05 6.67
CA ASN A 99 14.03 8.12 5.71
C ASN A 99 15.51 8.39 5.40
N VAL A 100 16.38 8.39 6.42
CA VAL A 100 17.82 8.61 6.23
C VAL A 100 18.46 7.43 5.49
N PHE A 101 18.10 6.21 5.86
CA PHE A 101 18.57 5.00 5.17
C PHE A 101 18.17 5.03 3.69
N PHE A 102 16.91 5.32 3.41
CA PHE A 102 16.37 5.39 2.07
C PHE A 102 17.13 6.40 1.21
N GLU A 103 17.22 7.65 1.65
CA GLU A 103 17.89 8.73 0.89
C GLU A 103 19.38 8.48 0.70
N ARG A 104 20.07 7.95 1.73
CA ARG A 104 21.50 7.60 1.62
C ARG A 104 21.73 6.56 0.54
N ASN A 105 20.91 5.50 0.47
CA ASN A 105 21.09 4.44 -0.52
C ASN A 105 20.69 4.90 -1.91
N ARG A 106 19.63 5.68 -2.04
CA ARG A 106 19.21 6.23 -3.32
C ARG A 106 20.24 7.19 -3.90
N LYS A 107 20.70 8.16 -3.14
CA LYS A 107 21.70 9.16 -3.59
C LYS A 107 23.12 8.60 -3.68
N GLY A 108 23.45 7.63 -2.85
CA GLY A 108 24.78 7.00 -2.85
C GLY A 108 25.05 6.10 -4.06
N ASN A 109 24.02 5.71 -4.81
CA ASN A 109 24.13 4.81 -5.97
C ASN A 109 23.41 5.33 -7.22
N PRO A 110 23.64 6.57 -7.68
CA PRO A 110 22.83 7.18 -8.74
C PRO A 110 22.93 6.45 -10.08
N PHE A 111 24.00 5.68 -10.29
CA PHE A 111 24.22 4.91 -11.52
C PHE A 111 23.60 3.52 -11.54
N SER A 112 22.92 3.11 -10.46
CA SER A 112 22.40 1.75 -10.27
C SER A 112 20.90 1.63 -10.46
N GLY A 113 20.25 2.56 -11.16
CA GLY A 113 18.80 2.55 -11.37
C GLY A 113 17.99 2.75 -10.08
N THR A 114 18.47 3.63 -9.19
CA THR A 114 17.89 3.87 -7.86
C THR A 114 16.63 4.73 -7.86
N GLN A 115 16.04 4.97 -9.01
CA GLN A 115 14.86 5.81 -9.21
C GLN A 115 13.57 4.98 -9.33
N SER A 116 13.66 3.69 -9.62
CA SER A 116 12.49 2.86 -9.89
C SER A 116 12.81 1.36 -9.82
N GLY A 117 11.82 0.54 -10.06
CA GLY A 117 11.95 -0.90 -10.26
C GLY A 117 12.43 -1.65 -9.02
N MET A 118 13.06 -2.80 -9.23
CA MET A 118 13.43 -3.74 -8.15
C MET A 118 14.33 -3.13 -7.07
N PHE A 119 15.15 -2.13 -7.40
CA PHE A 119 15.97 -1.46 -6.39
C PHE A 119 15.10 -0.73 -5.37
N VAL A 120 14.11 0.02 -5.84
CA VAL A 120 13.19 0.76 -4.96
C VAL A 120 12.25 -0.19 -4.22
N ALA A 121 11.78 -1.25 -4.87
CA ALA A 121 10.99 -2.29 -4.22
C ALA A 121 11.76 -2.94 -3.04
N VAL A 122 13.03 -3.30 -3.24
CA VAL A 122 13.86 -3.82 -2.13
C VAL A 122 14.03 -2.78 -1.02
N LEU A 123 14.26 -1.50 -1.37
CA LEU A 123 14.31 -0.44 -0.35
C LEU A 123 12.99 -0.30 0.41
N SER A 124 11.84 -0.55 -0.23
CA SER A 124 10.52 -0.52 0.44
C SER A 124 10.41 -1.56 1.54
N ALA A 125 10.93 -2.79 1.32
CA ALA A 125 10.98 -3.80 2.37
C ALA A 125 11.87 -3.39 3.55
N PHE A 126 13.02 -2.79 3.27
CA PHE A 126 13.89 -2.26 4.33
C PHE A 126 13.25 -1.11 5.09
N ASP A 127 12.58 -0.19 4.39
CA ASP A 127 11.86 0.93 4.99
C ASP A 127 10.80 0.42 5.97
N ALA A 128 9.93 -0.51 5.53
CA ALA A 128 8.91 -1.11 6.39
C ALA A 128 9.52 -1.83 7.60
N ALA A 129 10.60 -2.61 7.41
CA ALA A 129 11.29 -3.31 8.50
C ALA A 129 11.90 -2.34 9.52
N LEU A 130 12.45 -1.23 9.07
CA LEU A 130 13.01 -0.20 9.96
C LEU A 130 11.91 0.56 10.71
N TRP A 131 10.77 0.87 10.07
CA TRP A 131 9.61 1.45 10.77
C TRP A 131 9.07 0.51 11.84
N ASP A 132 8.93 -0.79 11.52
CA ASP A 132 8.50 -1.81 12.47
C ASP A 132 9.47 -1.90 13.66
N LEU A 133 10.77 -1.97 13.37
CA LEU A 133 11.83 -2.03 14.37
C LEU A 133 11.83 -0.79 15.29
N CYS A 134 11.78 0.41 14.71
CA CYS A 134 11.74 1.66 15.48
C CYS A 134 10.48 1.72 16.36
N GLY A 135 9.32 1.32 15.83
CA GLY A 135 8.08 1.28 16.58
C GLY A 135 8.14 0.31 17.75
N LYS A 136 8.67 -0.90 17.55
CA LYS A 136 8.88 -1.90 18.61
C LYS A 136 9.87 -1.41 19.66
N ALA A 137 10.99 -0.80 19.24
CA ALA A 137 12.00 -0.28 20.16
C ALA A 137 11.47 0.87 21.03
N LEU A 138 10.59 1.70 20.52
CA LEU A 138 9.98 2.83 21.22
C LEU A 138 8.64 2.49 21.91
N GLY A 139 8.12 1.27 21.71
CA GLY A 139 6.81 0.87 22.24
C GLY A 139 5.63 1.57 21.56
N LEU A 140 5.80 2.09 20.34
CA LEU A 140 4.81 2.87 19.59
C LEU A 140 4.38 2.18 18.30
N PRO A 141 3.09 2.24 17.93
CA PRO A 141 2.66 1.79 16.60
C PRO A 141 3.21 2.72 15.50
N VAL A 142 3.40 2.16 14.30
CA VAL A 142 3.97 2.90 13.17
C VAL A 142 3.19 4.17 12.85
N TYR A 143 1.84 4.14 12.88
CA TYR A 143 1.05 5.35 12.61
C TYR A 143 1.39 6.51 13.57
N GLN A 144 1.78 6.20 14.81
CA GLN A 144 2.17 7.23 15.78
C GLN A 144 3.50 7.88 15.41
N LEU A 145 4.45 7.10 14.87
CA LEU A 145 5.71 7.62 14.34
C LEU A 145 5.51 8.44 13.06
N LEU A 146 4.43 8.17 12.32
CA LEU A 146 4.03 8.92 11.12
C LEU A 146 3.21 10.20 11.43
N GLY A 147 3.05 10.55 12.72
CA GLY A 147 2.38 11.78 13.13
C GLY A 147 1.00 11.60 13.76
N GLY A 148 0.57 10.36 13.99
CA GLY A 148 -0.74 10.03 14.56
C GLY A 148 -1.76 9.58 13.50
N LYS A 149 -2.97 9.26 13.94
CA LYS A 149 -4.00 8.70 13.05
C LYS A 149 -5.24 9.58 12.96
N PHE A 150 -5.80 9.70 11.77
CA PHE A 150 -7.10 10.31 11.50
C PHE A 150 -8.26 9.33 11.70
N ARG A 151 -8.00 8.02 11.62
CA ARG A 151 -9.03 6.96 11.67
C ARG A 151 -8.53 5.68 12.32
N ASP A 152 -9.43 4.98 13.03
CA ASP A 152 -9.15 3.69 13.66
C ASP A 152 -9.32 2.50 12.72
N LYS A 153 -10.13 2.68 11.67
CA LYS A 153 -10.43 1.66 10.68
C LYS A 153 -10.17 2.20 9.28
N VAL A 154 -9.60 1.34 8.46
CA VAL A 154 -9.31 1.57 7.05
C VAL A 154 -10.35 0.82 6.23
N ARG A 155 -11.08 1.54 5.36
CA ARG A 155 -11.97 0.93 4.38
C ARG A 155 -11.15 0.16 3.36
N VAL A 156 -11.60 -1.04 2.97
CA VAL A 156 -10.94 -1.83 1.94
C VAL A 156 -11.91 -2.23 0.84
N TYR A 157 -11.42 -2.27 -0.41
CA TYR A 157 -12.15 -2.88 -1.51
C TYR A 157 -11.73 -4.33 -1.70
N CYS A 158 -12.67 -5.14 -2.20
CA CYS A 158 -12.44 -6.53 -2.53
C CYS A 158 -11.92 -6.62 -3.97
N ASP A 159 -10.63 -6.88 -4.14
CA ASP A 159 -10.12 -7.30 -5.44
C ASP A 159 -10.58 -8.72 -5.72
N THR A 160 -11.30 -8.90 -6.82
CA THR A 160 -11.93 -10.17 -7.19
C THR A 160 -11.10 -10.86 -8.26
N GLN A 161 -10.41 -11.90 -7.86
CA GLN A 161 -9.60 -12.67 -8.79
C GLN A 161 -10.46 -13.69 -9.56
N LEU A 162 -10.82 -13.36 -10.79
CA LEU A 162 -11.42 -14.32 -11.73
C LEU A 162 -10.37 -15.09 -12.54
N TYR A 163 -9.09 -14.97 -12.21
CA TYR A 163 -7.95 -15.60 -12.93
C TYR A 163 -8.06 -17.13 -13.08
N SER A 164 -8.75 -17.79 -12.17
CA SER A 164 -8.97 -19.23 -12.25
C SER A 164 -10.04 -19.64 -13.26
N VAL A 165 -10.86 -18.69 -13.70
CA VAL A 165 -11.94 -18.91 -14.67
C VAL A 165 -11.44 -18.54 -16.05
N ARG A 166 -11.34 -19.50 -16.95
CA ARG A 166 -10.96 -19.23 -18.35
C ARG A 166 -12.14 -18.64 -19.11
N ASN A 167 -11.95 -17.47 -19.73
CA ASN A 167 -12.97 -16.71 -20.45
C ASN A 167 -14.26 -16.51 -19.62
N PRO A 168 -14.18 -15.79 -18.48
CA PRO A 168 -15.33 -15.58 -17.62
C PRO A 168 -16.42 -14.81 -18.36
N LYS A 169 -17.67 -15.21 -18.12
CA LYS A 169 -18.86 -14.59 -18.71
C LYS A 169 -19.39 -13.49 -17.78
N PRO A 170 -20.24 -12.58 -18.28
CA PRO A 170 -20.85 -11.55 -17.44
C PRO A 170 -21.53 -12.08 -16.17
N GLU A 171 -22.13 -13.30 -16.23
CA GLU A 171 -22.75 -13.94 -15.07
C GLU A 171 -21.73 -14.36 -13.99
N ASP A 172 -20.51 -14.72 -14.39
CA ASP A 172 -19.44 -15.06 -13.44
C ASP A 172 -19.00 -13.82 -12.67
N PHE A 173 -18.86 -12.68 -13.34
CA PHE A 173 -18.58 -11.38 -12.69
C PHE A 173 -19.69 -11.00 -11.71
N ALA A 174 -20.96 -11.10 -12.12
CA ALA A 174 -22.11 -10.80 -11.27
C ALA A 174 -22.14 -11.71 -10.02
N LYS A 175 -21.89 -13.01 -10.18
CA LYS A 175 -21.83 -13.98 -9.07
C LYS A 175 -20.74 -13.66 -8.07
N VAL A 176 -19.53 -13.34 -8.54
CA VAL A 176 -18.40 -12.98 -7.68
C VAL A 176 -18.69 -11.66 -6.94
N ALA A 177 -19.27 -10.67 -7.63
CA ALA A 177 -19.70 -9.41 -7.02
C ALA A 177 -20.71 -9.65 -5.88
N ARG A 178 -21.75 -10.47 -6.10
CA ARG A 178 -22.72 -10.83 -5.07
C ARG A 178 -22.04 -11.46 -3.85
N SER A 179 -21.14 -12.42 -4.08
CA SER A 179 -20.38 -13.06 -3.01
C SER A 179 -19.54 -12.06 -2.18
N ALA A 180 -18.95 -11.05 -2.82
CA ALA A 180 -18.21 -10.01 -2.12
C ALA A 180 -19.14 -9.15 -1.25
N VAL A 181 -20.29 -8.72 -1.79
CA VAL A 181 -21.30 -7.97 -1.04
C VAL A 181 -21.84 -8.77 0.15
N ASP A 182 -22.10 -10.06 -0.02
CA ASP A 182 -22.61 -10.94 1.05
C ASP A 182 -21.57 -11.10 2.18
N ARG A 183 -20.28 -10.96 1.89
CA ARG A 183 -19.19 -10.89 2.90
C ARG A 183 -19.06 -9.50 3.55
N GLY A 184 -19.85 -8.52 3.10
CA GLY A 184 -19.89 -7.17 3.67
C GLY A 184 -19.02 -6.13 2.98
N TYR A 185 -18.41 -6.43 1.83
CA TYR A 185 -17.70 -5.44 1.05
C TYR A 185 -18.65 -4.46 0.37
N ASN A 186 -18.29 -3.19 0.35
CA ASN A 186 -19.05 -2.13 -0.30
C ASN A 186 -18.29 -1.46 -1.45
N ALA A 187 -17.16 -2.01 -1.83
CA ALA A 187 -16.37 -1.67 -3.00
C ALA A 187 -15.68 -2.94 -3.55
N ILE A 188 -15.65 -3.10 -4.86
CA ILE A 188 -15.20 -4.33 -5.53
C ILE A 188 -14.43 -3.96 -6.79
N LYS A 189 -13.26 -4.61 -7.01
CA LYS A 189 -12.42 -4.44 -8.22
C LYS A 189 -12.52 -5.66 -9.14
N PHE A 190 -12.47 -5.42 -10.45
CA PHE A 190 -12.44 -6.41 -11.50
C PHE A 190 -11.41 -6.06 -12.56
N ASP A 191 -10.63 -7.07 -12.98
CA ASP A 191 -9.72 -6.95 -14.11
C ASP A 191 -10.50 -7.08 -15.43
N LEU A 192 -10.18 -6.21 -16.38
CA LEU A 192 -10.80 -6.20 -17.71
C LEU A 192 -9.88 -6.79 -18.78
N ASP A 193 -8.60 -6.92 -18.51
CA ASP A 193 -7.53 -7.27 -19.43
C ASP A 193 -7.33 -8.79 -19.61
N GLU A 194 -8.39 -9.54 -19.74
CA GLU A 194 -8.38 -11.00 -19.96
C GLU A 194 -7.44 -11.43 -21.11
N ALA A 195 -6.30 -12.00 -20.73
CA ALA A 195 -5.29 -12.44 -21.71
C ALA A 195 -5.81 -13.56 -22.64
N GLY A 196 -6.74 -14.36 -22.17
CA GLY A 196 -7.38 -15.47 -22.89
C GLY A 196 -8.60 -15.07 -23.72
N ASP A 197 -8.97 -13.78 -23.75
CA ASP A 197 -10.17 -13.32 -24.49
C ASP A 197 -10.10 -13.75 -25.96
N PRO A 198 -11.08 -14.55 -26.45
CA PRO A 198 -11.13 -15.00 -27.85
C PRO A 198 -11.33 -13.85 -28.84
N ASN A 199 -11.79 -12.69 -28.39
CA ASN A 199 -12.03 -11.51 -29.20
C ASN A 199 -10.77 -10.65 -29.44
N LYS A 200 -9.64 -10.97 -28.80
CA LYS A 200 -8.38 -10.26 -29.03
C LYS A 200 -7.89 -10.45 -30.46
N PHE A 201 -7.55 -9.34 -31.12
CA PHE A 201 -6.89 -9.38 -32.43
C PHE A 201 -5.45 -9.89 -32.32
N ASP A 202 -4.74 -9.36 -31.35
CA ASP A 202 -3.32 -9.57 -31.18
C ASP A 202 -3.00 -9.57 -29.68
N ARG A 203 -2.29 -10.59 -29.25
CA ARG A 203 -1.87 -10.73 -27.85
C ARG A 203 -0.55 -10.00 -27.54
N THR A 204 0.12 -9.53 -28.57
CA THR A 204 1.38 -8.77 -28.45
C THR A 204 1.11 -7.27 -28.48
N ASN A 205 0.27 -6.82 -29.41
CA ASN A 205 -0.17 -5.43 -29.48
C ASN A 205 -1.58 -5.32 -28.89
N TRP A 206 -1.71 -4.78 -27.72
CA TRP A 206 -2.95 -4.73 -26.95
C TRP A 206 -3.93 -3.63 -27.44
N THR A 207 -4.22 -3.62 -28.72
CA THR A 207 -5.34 -2.86 -29.28
C THR A 207 -6.61 -3.70 -29.17
N ALA A 208 -7.60 -3.23 -28.39
CA ALA A 208 -8.84 -3.97 -28.22
C ALA A 208 -9.74 -3.94 -29.48
N SER A 209 -10.30 -5.10 -29.81
CA SER A 209 -11.39 -5.20 -30.79
C SER A 209 -12.67 -4.57 -30.23
N LEU A 210 -13.65 -4.27 -31.13
CA LEU A 210 -14.97 -3.82 -30.66
C LEU A 210 -15.66 -4.87 -29.79
N ALA A 211 -15.52 -6.16 -30.15
CA ALA A 211 -16.10 -7.27 -29.40
C ALA A 211 -15.45 -7.45 -28.02
N GLU A 212 -14.13 -7.18 -27.88
CA GLU A 212 -13.44 -7.16 -26.61
C GLU A 212 -13.95 -6.02 -25.72
N VAL A 213 -14.08 -4.80 -26.25
CA VAL A 213 -14.65 -3.66 -25.52
C VAL A 213 -16.09 -3.92 -25.09
N GLU A 214 -16.89 -4.53 -25.97
CA GLU A 214 -18.28 -4.93 -25.65
C GLU A 214 -18.32 -5.97 -24.52
N ARG A 215 -17.43 -6.96 -24.53
CA ARG A 215 -17.29 -7.92 -23.43
C ARG A 215 -16.97 -7.22 -22.10
N MET A 216 -16.00 -6.32 -22.09
CA MET A 216 -15.65 -5.53 -20.89
C MET A 216 -16.88 -4.80 -20.34
N TYR A 217 -17.58 -4.08 -21.19
CA TYR A 217 -18.78 -3.36 -20.80
C TYR A 217 -19.87 -4.29 -20.26
N ASN A 218 -20.20 -5.38 -20.98
CA ASN A 218 -21.25 -6.30 -20.60
C ASN A 218 -20.95 -7.00 -19.27
N SER A 219 -19.69 -7.33 -18.99
CA SER A 219 -19.26 -7.91 -17.73
C SER A 219 -19.57 -6.99 -16.55
N ILE A 220 -19.20 -5.72 -16.66
CA ILE A 220 -19.41 -4.74 -15.57
C ILE A 220 -20.88 -4.28 -15.51
N ALA A 221 -21.60 -4.23 -16.64
CA ALA A 221 -23.03 -3.98 -16.64
C ALA A 221 -23.82 -5.07 -15.90
N ALA A 222 -23.41 -6.35 -16.05
CA ALA A 222 -23.99 -7.45 -15.28
C ALA A 222 -23.70 -7.32 -13.77
N VAL A 223 -22.47 -6.91 -13.39
CA VAL A 223 -22.12 -6.58 -11.99
C VAL A 223 -23.02 -5.47 -11.47
N ARG A 224 -23.08 -4.33 -12.16
CA ARG A 224 -23.88 -3.18 -11.72
C ARG A 224 -25.35 -3.53 -11.55
N LYS A 225 -25.92 -4.33 -12.47
CA LYS A 225 -27.29 -4.84 -12.39
C LYS A 225 -27.50 -5.72 -11.15
N GLU A 226 -26.52 -6.57 -10.82
CA GLU A 226 -26.61 -7.53 -9.71
C GLU A 226 -26.52 -6.85 -8.34
N ILE A 227 -25.54 -5.95 -8.16
CA ILE A 227 -25.24 -5.36 -6.84
C ILE A 227 -25.90 -4.00 -6.60
N GLY A 228 -26.55 -3.42 -7.61
CA GLY A 228 -27.26 -2.13 -7.50
C GLY A 228 -26.32 -0.91 -7.53
N PRO A 229 -26.89 0.30 -7.33
CA PRO A 229 -26.17 1.56 -7.54
C PRO A 229 -25.28 2.02 -6.40
N HIS A 230 -25.36 1.39 -5.23
CA HIS A 230 -24.71 1.89 -3.98
C HIS A 230 -23.42 1.16 -3.61
N ILE A 231 -23.03 0.16 -4.37
CA ILE A 231 -21.74 -0.54 -4.22
C ILE A 231 -20.76 0.06 -5.22
N ASP A 232 -19.58 0.44 -4.76
CA ASP A 232 -18.53 0.98 -5.62
C ASP A 232 -17.91 -0.12 -6.47
N ILE A 233 -17.67 0.18 -7.75
CA ILE A 233 -17.03 -0.72 -8.70
C ILE A 233 -15.75 -0.07 -9.22
N CYS A 234 -14.64 -0.77 -9.10
CA CYS A 234 -13.36 -0.42 -9.68
C CYS A 234 -13.05 -1.38 -10.84
N CYS A 235 -12.43 -0.88 -11.89
CA CYS A 235 -12.01 -1.72 -13.01
C CYS A 235 -10.53 -1.49 -13.29
N ASP A 236 -9.79 -2.56 -13.60
CA ASP A 236 -8.37 -2.52 -13.87
C ASP A 236 -8.02 -3.03 -15.26
N MET A 237 -7.09 -2.37 -15.94
CA MET A 237 -6.57 -2.72 -17.26
C MET A 237 -5.05 -2.97 -17.23
N HIS A 238 -4.41 -2.91 -16.04
CA HIS A 238 -2.99 -3.18 -15.78
C HIS A 238 -2.01 -2.49 -16.75
N GLY A 239 -2.36 -1.32 -17.26
CA GLY A 239 -1.50 -0.57 -18.19
C GLY A 239 -1.18 -1.30 -19.50
N ARG A 240 -2.02 -2.24 -19.95
CA ARG A 240 -1.69 -3.10 -21.09
C ARG A 240 -2.16 -2.58 -22.44
N TYR A 241 -3.08 -1.62 -22.47
CA TYR A 241 -3.71 -1.19 -23.71
C TYR A 241 -3.08 0.08 -24.28
N ASP A 242 -3.34 0.32 -25.57
CA ASP A 242 -2.97 1.53 -26.25
C ASP A 242 -3.91 2.71 -25.92
N ALA A 243 -3.47 3.93 -26.24
CA ALA A 243 -4.23 5.14 -25.94
C ALA A 243 -5.64 5.18 -26.60
N PRO A 244 -5.84 4.78 -27.88
CA PRO A 244 -7.17 4.68 -28.47
C PRO A 244 -8.10 3.74 -27.72
N THR A 245 -7.59 2.60 -27.25
CA THR A 245 -8.37 1.62 -26.47
C THR A 245 -8.71 2.17 -25.10
N GLY A 246 -7.73 2.71 -24.36
CA GLY A 246 -7.94 3.30 -23.04
C GLY A 246 -9.01 4.39 -23.06
N ARG A 247 -8.94 5.31 -24.03
CA ARG A 247 -9.97 6.35 -24.22
C ARG A 247 -11.35 5.77 -24.51
N LYS A 248 -11.42 4.76 -25.38
CA LYS A 248 -12.69 4.10 -25.74
C LYS A 248 -13.32 3.39 -24.55
N VAL A 249 -12.53 2.62 -23.78
CA VAL A 249 -13.03 1.92 -22.60
C VAL A 249 -13.49 2.91 -21.55
N ALA A 250 -12.69 3.94 -21.23
CA ALA A 250 -13.08 4.99 -20.27
C ALA A 250 -14.44 5.61 -20.64
N LYS A 251 -14.68 5.87 -21.94
CA LYS A 251 -15.91 6.47 -22.42
C LYS A 251 -17.12 5.52 -22.36
N VAL A 252 -16.97 4.25 -22.76
CA VAL A 252 -18.10 3.31 -22.72
C VAL A 252 -18.50 2.93 -21.32
N MET A 253 -17.61 3.05 -20.32
CA MET A 253 -17.90 2.74 -18.91
C MET A 253 -18.68 3.84 -18.17
N GLU A 254 -18.79 5.06 -18.71
CA GLU A 254 -19.49 6.18 -18.05
C GLU A 254 -20.89 5.83 -17.50
N PRO A 255 -21.77 5.12 -18.25
CA PRO A 255 -23.10 4.78 -17.74
C PRO A 255 -23.10 3.84 -16.52
N LEU A 256 -21.97 3.19 -16.24
CA LEU A 256 -21.84 2.22 -15.14
C LEU A 256 -21.42 2.88 -13.83
N ASN A 257 -21.09 4.17 -13.84
CA ASN A 257 -20.71 4.95 -12.67
C ASN A 257 -19.65 4.26 -11.81
N LEU A 258 -18.47 4.04 -12.41
CA LEU A 258 -17.34 3.42 -11.74
C LEU A 258 -16.76 4.36 -10.67
N MET A 259 -16.18 3.78 -9.60
CA MET A 259 -15.33 4.51 -8.67
C MET A 259 -14.05 4.97 -9.38
N TRP A 260 -13.45 4.10 -10.22
CA TRP A 260 -12.37 4.43 -11.16
C TRP A 260 -12.17 3.36 -12.23
N LEU A 261 -11.51 3.78 -13.30
CA LEU A 261 -10.82 2.90 -14.27
C LEU A 261 -9.32 3.05 -14.02
N GLU A 262 -8.68 1.94 -13.63
CA GLU A 262 -7.28 1.84 -13.28
C GLU A 262 -6.44 1.49 -14.48
N GLU A 263 -5.29 2.14 -14.59
CA GLU A 263 -4.26 1.92 -15.62
C GLU A 263 -4.81 1.55 -17.01
N PRO A 264 -5.63 2.43 -17.62
CA PRO A 264 -6.14 2.19 -18.99
C PRO A 264 -5.02 2.08 -20.02
N VAL A 265 -3.85 2.64 -19.72
CA VAL A 265 -2.61 2.61 -20.54
C VAL A 265 -1.40 2.52 -19.61
N PRO A 266 -0.18 2.20 -20.12
CA PRO A 266 1.04 2.23 -19.32
C PRO A 266 1.24 3.57 -18.61
N ALA A 267 1.72 3.53 -17.36
CA ALA A 267 1.77 4.67 -16.44
C ALA A 267 2.81 5.75 -16.80
N GLU A 268 3.73 5.47 -17.74
CA GLU A 268 4.88 6.33 -18.02
C GLU A 268 4.53 7.63 -18.78
N ASN A 269 3.37 7.69 -19.46
CA ASN A 269 3.03 8.83 -20.30
C ASN A 269 1.89 9.68 -19.71
N VAL A 270 2.27 10.71 -18.97
CA VAL A 270 1.35 11.64 -18.30
C VAL A 270 0.41 12.36 -19.27
N GLU A 271 0.88 12.73 -20.49
CA GLU A 271 0.06 13.43 -21.47
C GLU A 271 -1.10 12.58 -22.00
N VAL A 272 -0.87 11.27 -22.12
CA VAL A 272 -1.93 10.34 -22.52
C VAL A 272 -2.97 10.21 -21.42
N TYR A 273 -2.54 10.07 -20.15
CA TYR A 273 -3.45 10.08 -19.00
C TYR A 273 -4.30 11.33 -18.94
N LYS A 274 -3.67 12.50 -19.08
CA LYS A 274 -4.36 13.79 -19.12
C LYS A 274 -5.43 13.84 -20.22
N THR A 275 -5.11 13.35 -21.41
CA THR A 275 -6.05 13.30 -22.53
C THR A 275 -7.23 12.38 -22.20
N ILE A 276 -6.97 11.18 -21.64
CA ILE A 276 -8.04 10.24 -21.28
C ILE A 276 -8.95 10.85 -20.21
N SER A 277 -8.38 11.38 -19.13
CA SER A 277 -9.12 11.96 -18.01
C SER A 277 -9.99 13.15 -18.45
N GLN A 278 -9.51 13.98 -19.39
CA GLN A 278 -10.28 15.13 -19.90
C GLN A 278 -11.43 14.76 -20.83
N GLU A 279 -11.41 13.57 -21.44
CA GLU A 279 -12.41 13.14 -22.42
C GLU A 279 -13.53 12.26 -21.83
N THR A 280 -13.45 11.92 -20.56
CA THR A 280 -14.44 11.05 -19.89
C THR A 280 -14.87 11.60 -18.54
N THR A 281 -16.05 11.14 -18.08
CA THR A 281 -16.51 11.34 -16.70
C THR A 281 -16.21 10.13 -15.80
N THR A 282 -15.67 9.03 -16.36
CA THR A 282 -15.18 7.90 -15.56
C THR A 282 -13.88 8.33 -14.87
N PRO A 283 -13.80 8.31 -13.53
CA PRO A 283 -12.58 8.69 -12.83
C PRO A 283 -11.41 7.78 -13.23
N ILE A 284 -10.24 8.36 -13.47
CA ILE A 284 -9.02 7.66 -13.90
C ILE A 284 -8.06 7.55 -12.74
N CYS A 285 -7.50 6.34 -12.55
CA CYS A 285 -6.56 6.02 -11.50
C CYS A 285 -5.28 5.40 -12.07
N THR A 286 -4.13 5.66 -11.44
CA THR A 286 -2.86 4.95 -11.69
C THR A 286 -1.92 5.10 -10.51
N GLY A 287 -0.86 4.30 -10.47
CA GLY A 287 0.21 4.50 -9.52
C GLY A 287 0.92 3.26 -9.02
N GLU A 288 0.37 2.07 -9.17
CA GLU A 288 1.02 0.83 -8.72
C GLU A 288 2.37 0.56 -9.40
N ASN A 289 2.53 1.05 -10.63
CA ASN A 289 3.75 0.94 -11.42
C ASN A 289 4.63 2.19 -11.38
N LEU A 290 4.32 3.15 -10.49
CA LEU A 290 5.10 4.36 -10.28
C LEU A 290 5.91 4.31 -8.97
N TYR A 291 7.02 5.01 -8.98
CA TYR A 291 7.99 4.96 -7.90
C TYR A 291 8.30 6.38 -7.40
N LEU A 292 8.47 6.48 -6.08
CA LEU A 292 8.87 7.71 -5.41
C LEU A 292 7.90 8.89 -5.64
N THR A 293 7.99 9.89 -4.82
CA THR A 293 7.22 11.15 -4.97
C THR A 293 7.39 11.76 -6.36
N TYR A 294 8.56 11.56 -6.98
CA TYR A 294 8.87 12.10 -8.31
C TYR A 294 8.00 11.49 -9.43
N GLY A 295 7.64 10.20 -9.34
CA GLY A 295 6.76 9.54 -10.31
C GLY A 295 5.35 10.13 -10.32
N PHE A 296 4.89 10.64 -9.17
CA PHE A 296 3.55 11.20 -9.01
C PHE A 296 3.49 12.72 -9.25
N ALA A 297 4.62 13.41 -9.12
CA ALA A 297 4.64 14.87 -9.10
C ALA A 297 4.02 15.51 -10.36
N ARG A 298 4.34 14.99 -11.53
CA ARG A 298 3.83 15.54 -12.79
C ARG A 298 2.37 15.13 -13.03
N LEU A 299 1.98 13.90 -12.71
CA LEU A 299 0.59 13.45 -12.81
C LEU A 299 -0.34 14.37 -12.02
N LEU A 300 0.04 14.71 -10.80
CA LEU A 300 -0.73 15.57 -9.91
C LEU A 300 -0.72 17.03 -10.38
N ALA A 301 0.45 17.56 -10.75
CA ALA A 301 0.57 18.94 -11.20
C ALA A 301 -0.21 19.23 -12.50
N ASP A 302 -0.28 18.25 -13.40
CA ASP A 302 -0.98 18.37 -14.67
C ASP A 302 -2.47 17.99 -14.58
N GLY A 303 -2.95 17.53 -13.40
CA GLY A 303 -4.32 17.05 -13.21
C GLY A 303 -4.66 15.91 -14.17
N ALA A 304 -3.71 14.97 -14.34
CA ALA A 304 -3.81 13.91 -15.32
C ALA A 304 -4.60 12.69 -14.83
N VAL A 305 -4.88 12.62 -13.52
CA VAL A 305 -5.64 11.52 -12.88
C VAL A 305 -6.55 12.08 -11.79
N ASP A 306 -7.60 11.35 -11.47
CA ASP A 306 -8.57 11.69 -10.42
C ASP A 306 -8.19 11.09 -9.06
N LEU A 307 -7.46 9.96 -9.07
CA LEU A 307 -6.97 9.27 -7.88
C LEU A 307 -5.56 8.74 -8.13
N ILE A 308 -4.80 8.53 -7.05
CA ILE A 308 -3.51 7.85 -7.12
C ILE A 308 -3.48 6.60 -6.25
N MET A 309 -2.75 5.56 -6.72
CA MET A 309 -2.67 4.28 -6.02
C MET A 309 -1.24 3.71 -5.96
N PRO A 310 -0.32 4.37 -5.25
CA PRO A 310 1.02 3.81 -5.05
C PRO A 310 0.96 2.49 -4.28
N ASP A 311 1.80 1.54 -4.65
CA ASP A 311 2.03 0.34 -3.84
C ASP A 311 3.13 0.61 -2.81
N LEU A 312 2.79 0.57 -1.52
CA LEU A 312 3.70 0.92 -0.43
C LEU A 312 4.80 -0.11 -0.19
N GLN A 313 4.64 -1.32 -0.72
CA GLN A 313 5.66 -2.36 -0.72
C GLN A 313 6.62 -2.27 -1.92
N LYS A 314 6.42 -1.27 -2.80
CA LYS A 314 7.13 -1.15 -4.07
C LYS A 314 7.59 0.26 -4.36
N CYS A 315 6.78 1.29 -4.06
CA CYS A 315 7.01 2.68 -4.48
C CYS A 315 8.12 3.42 -3.71
N GLY A 316 8.67 2.84 -2.64
CA GLY A 316 9.68 3.46 -1.77
C GLY A 316 9.41 3.27 -0.27
N GLY A 317 8.38 2.50 0.09
CA GLY A 317 8.05 2.17 1.48
C GLY A 317 7.04 3.12 2.12
N LEU A 318 6.89 2.99 3.43
CA LEU A 318 5.85 3.68 4.21
C LEU A 318 6.12 5.18 4.31
N GLY A 319 7.39 5.55 4.51
CA GLY A 319 7.79 6.96 4.57
C GLY A 319 7.60 7.68 3.25
N GLU A 320 7.94 7.05 2.13
CA GLU A 320 7.72 7.63 0.81
C GLU A 320 6.22 7.66 0.46
N GLY A 321 5.47 6.61 0.82
CA GLY A 321 4.02 6.58 0.67
C GLY A 321 3.32 7.75 1.37
N GLN A 322 3.76 8.11 2.59
CA GLN A 322 3.25 9.29 3.29
C GLN A 322 3.58 10.59 2.56
N ARG A 323 4.77 10.72 1.96
CA ARG A 323 5.14 11.90 1.16
C ARG A 323 4.30 12.00 -0.11
N ILE A 324 4.08 10.87 -0.80
CA ILE A 324 3.21 10.79 -1.98
C ILE A 324 1.79 11.23 -1.61
N ALA A 325 1.23 10.71 -0.51
CA ALA A 325 -0.09 11.11 -0.02
C ALA A 325 -0.16 12.60 0.33
N SER A 326 0.89 13.14 0.97
CA SER A 326 0.97 14.57 1.32
C SER A 326 1.03 15.45 0.08
N LEU A 327 1.77 15.04 -0.95
CA LEU A 327 1.82 15.74 -2.24
C LEU A 327 0.43 15.71 -2.90
N ALA A 328 -0.22 14.55 -2.97
CA ALA A 328 -1.57 14.41 -3.54
C ALA A 328 -2.61 15.25 -2.79
N ASN A 329 -2.49 15.34 -1.45
CA ASN A 329 -3.37 16.17 -0.64
C ASN A 329 -3.30 17.65 -1.01
N ALA A 330 -2.13 18.15 -1.42
CA ALA A 330 -1.98 19.53 -1.88
C ALA A 330 -2.73 19.83 -3.20
N TYR A 331 -3.06 18.79 -3.97
CA TYR A 331 -3.85 18.85 -5.20
C TYR A 331 -5.29 18.35 -5.01
N TYR A 332 -5.72 18.09 -3.77
CA TYR A 332 -7.03 17.50 -3.43
C TYR A 332 -7.28 16.16 -4.10
N THR A 333 -6.23 15.43 -4.44
CA THR A 333 -6.31 14.10 -5.06
C THR A 333 -6.38 13.02 -3.97
N PRO A 334 -7.39 12.12 -4.01
CA PRO A 334 -7.51 10.99 -3.10
C PRO A 334 -6.35 9.99 -3.25
N PHE A 335 -6.01 9.35 -2.13
CA PHE A 335 -4.95 8.36 -1.99
C PHE A 335 -5.55 7.00 -1.70
N SER A 336 -5.39 6.06 -2.62
CA SER A 336 -5.97 4.70 -2.59
C SER A 336 -4.88 3.65 -2.86
N PRO A 337 -4.06 3.24 -1.87
CA PRO A 337 -2.95 2.36 -2.14
C PRO A 337 -3.34 1.01 -2.74
N HIS A 338 -2.59 0.60 -3.78
CA HIS A 338 -2.52 -0.76 -4.27
C HIS A 338 -1.88 -1.67 -3.21
N MET A 339 -2.34 -2.93 -3.07
CA MET A 339 -1.79 -3.86 -2.09
C MET A 339 -2.04 -5.32 -2.49
N VAL A 340 -0.99 -6.02 -2.91
CA VAL A 340 -1.03 -7.45 -3.28
C VAL A 340 -0.15 -8.33 -2.38
N GLY A 341 0.43 -7.75 -1.32
CA GLY A 341 1.26 -8.44 -0.35
C GLY A 341 0.47 -9.21 0.72
N SER A 342 1.18 -9.72 1.72
CA SER A 342 0.61 -10.47 2.84
C SER A 342 -0.16 -9.58 3.84
N PHE A 343 -0.64 -10.20 4.93
CA PHE A 343 -1.22 -9.47 6.07
C PHE A 343 -0.23 -8.49 6.71
N LEU A 344 1.09 -8.76 6.64
CA LEU A 344 2.11 -7.81 7.07
C LEU A 344 2.10 -6.55 6.21
N ALA A 345 2.14 -6.71 4.90
CA ALA A 345 2.09 -5.61 3.93
C ALA A 345 0.79 -4.79 4.06
N CYS A 346 -0.34 -5.48 4.19
CA CYS A 346 -1.64 -4.83 4.36
C CYS A 346 -1.71 -4.00 5.65
N MET A 347 -1.26 -4.54 6.79
CA MET A 347 -1.23 -3.80 8.05
C MET A 347 -0.23 -2.63 7.99
N ALA A 348 0.94 -2.82 7.38
CA ALA A 348 1.91 -1.75 7.15
C ALA A 348 1.30 -0.59 6.33
N SER A 349 0.61 -0.91 5.23
CA SER A 349 -0.12 0.06 4.42
C SER A 349 -1.23 0.75 5.21
N ALA A 350 -1.96 0.00 6.04
CA ALA A 350 -3.03 0.54 6.86
C ALA A 350 -2.55 1.59 7.87
N HIS A 351 -1.32 1.47 8.40
CA HIS A 351 -0.73 2.51 9.25
C HIS A 351 -0.55 3.84 8.49
N VAL A 352 -0.10 3.81 7.25
CA VAL A 352 0.00 5.02 6.41
C VAL A 352 -1.39 5.55 6.08
N CYS A 353 -2.32 4.68 5.65
CA CYS A 353 -3.71 5.04 5.36
C CYS A 353 -4.39 5.71 6.57
N ALA A 354 -4.08 5.26 7.78
CA ALA A 354 -4.59 5.88 9.00
C ALA A 354 -3.97 7.25 9.27
N ALA A 355 -2.71 7.46 8.91
CA ALA A 355 -1.93 8.66 9.23
C ALA A 355 -2.04 9.80 8.19
N VAL A 356 -2.78 9.61 7.09
CA VAL A 356 -2.93 10.64 6.04
C VAL A 356 -4.39 11.11 5.93
N PRO A 357 -4.64 12.41 5.68
CA PRO A 357 -6.00 12.96 5.66
C PRO A 357 -6.79 12.54 4.42
N ASN A 358 -6.15 12.47 3.25
CA ASN A 358 -6.75 12.22 1.94
C ASN A 358 -6.87 10.74 1.56
N PHE A 359 -6.73 9.82 2.52
CA PHE A 359 -6.99 8.40 2.29
C PHE A 359 -8.45 8.17 1.89
N HIS A 360 -8.64 7.36 0.84
CA HIS A 360 -9.95 6.99 0.33
C HIS A 360 -10.29 5.54 0.60
N ILE A 361 -9.48 4.58 0.09
CA ILE A 361 -9.71 3.15 0.25
C ILE A 361 -8.40 2.37 0.02
N LEU A 362 -8.22 1.20 0.65
CA LEU A 362 -7.06 0.32 0.49
C LEU A 362 -7.47 -0.96 -0.23
N GLU A 363 -6.59 -1.51 -1.04
CA GLU A 363 -6.81 -2.79 -1.71
C GLU A 363 -6.76 -3.97 -0.75
N TRP A 364 -7.60 -4.98 -1.03
CA TRP A 364 -7.55 -6.28 -0.39
C TRP A 364 -7.92 -7.40 -1.35
N GLN A 365 -7.01 -8.34 -1.56
CA GLN A 365 -7.27 -9.50 -2.41
C GLN A 365 -8.19 -10.51 -1.71
N SER A 366 -9.34 -10.75 -2.28
CA SER A 366 -10.39 -11.60 -1.69
C SER A 366 -9.99 -13.07 -1.51
N ALA A 367 -9.03 -13.56 -2.30
CA ALA A 367 -8.47 -14.90 -2.13
C ALA A 367 -7.87 -15.10 -0.73
N PHE A 368 -7.34 -14.04 -0.11
CA PHE A 368 -6.72 -14.10 1.21
C PHE A 368 -7.71 -14.38 2.34
N ASP A 369 -8.99 -14.11 2.16
CA ASP A 369 -10.02 -14.42 3.17
C ASP A 369 -10.13 -15.93 3.41
N THR A 370 -9.89 -16.74 2.39
CA THR A 370 -10.05 -18.19 2.41
C THR A 370 -8.73 -18.95 2.33
N GLU A 371 -7.64 -18.33 1.91
CA GLU A 371 -6.35 -18.97 1.75
C GLU A 371 -5.64 -19.14 3.10
N PRO A 372 -5.34 -20.37 3.55
CA PRO A 372 -4.72 -20.60 4.86
C PRO A 372 -3.28 -20.08 4.93
N ARG A 373 -2.59 -19.95 3.80
CA ARG A 373 -1.18 -19.55 3.71
C ARG A 373 -0.87 -18.30 4.53
N TRP A 374 -1.63 -17.25 4.35
CA TRP A 374 -1.34 -15.98 5.03
C TRP A 374 -1.55 -16.04 6.54
N LYS A 375 -2.52 -16.84 7.01
CA LYS A 375 -2.73 -17.10 8.44
C LYS A 375 -1.60 -17.95 9.05
N GLU A 376 -0.95 -18.78 8.25
CA GLU A 376 0.21 -19.56 8.69
C GLU A 376 1.50 -18.72 8.71
N ILE A 377 1.66 -17.79 7.76
CA ILE A 377 2.85 -16.94 7.61
C ILE A 377 2.84 -15.77 8.60
N VAL A 378 1.70 -15.12 8.83
CA VAL A 378 1.61 -13.91 9.65
C VAL A 378 0.91 -14.22 10.97
N LYS A 379 1.60 -13.91 12.08
CA LYS A 379 1.03 -13.96 13.41
C LYS A 379 0.19 -12.71 13.66
N TYR A 380 -1.12 -12.89 13.59
CA TYR A 380 -2.10 -11.87 13.90
C TYR A 380 -2.75 -12.20 15.24
N GLU A 381 -2.26 -11.58 16.30
CA GLU A 381 -2.80 -11.76 17.64
C GLU A 381 -3.78 -10.64 17.99
N GLY A 382 -4.92 -10.99 18.55
CA GLY A 382 -5.72 -10.04 19.33
C GLY A 382 -7.02 -9.58 18.75
N SER A 383 -7.65 -10.37 17.87
CA SER A 383 -9.09 -10.24 17.73
C SER A 383 -9.72 -11.61 17.43
N ASP A 384 -10.80 -11.93 18.11
CA ASP A 384 -11.75 -12.99 17.71
C ASP A 384 -12.45 -12.64 16.38
N LYS A 385 -12.03 -11.53 15.74
CA LYS A 385 -12.56 -11.02 14.50
C LYS A 385 -11.66 -11.39 13.32
N PRO A 386 -12.23 -11.56 12.14
CA PRO A 386 -11.44 -11.74 10.91
C PRO A 386 -10.53 -10.52 10.67
N PHE A 387 -9.44 -10.72 9.92
CA PHE A 387 -8.50 -9.64 9.56
C PHE A 387 -9.20 -8.48 8.87
N ILE A 388 -10.09 -8.79 7.92
CA ILE A 388 -11.04 -7.83 7.35
C ILE A 388 -12.44 -8.13 7.91
N ASP A 389 -13.05 -7.15 8.54
CA ASP A 389 -14.41 -7.25 9.09
C ASP A 389 -15.35 -6.33 8.31
N LYS A 390 -16.20 -6.93 7.47
CA LYS A 390 -17.21 -6.23 6.66
C LYS A 390 -16.64 -5.06 5.85
N GLY A 391 -15.55 -5.32 5.11
CA GLY A 391 -14.90 -4.33 4.27
C GLY A 391 -14.06 -3.30 5.03
N PHE A 392 -13.69 -3.58 6.27
CA PHE A 392 -12.81 -2.72 7.08
C PHE A 392 -11.70 -3.49 7.75
N LEU A 393 -10.51 -2.90 7.77
CA LEU A 393 -9.36 -3.31 8.55
C LEU A 393 -9.22 -2.41 9.78
N THR A 394 -9.15 -3.00 10.98
CA THR A 394 -8.83 -2.24 12.19
C THR A 394 -7.32 -2.06 12.31
N VAL A 395 -6.86 -0.81 12.39
CA VAL A 395 -5.44 -0.49 12.57
C VAL A 395 -5.01 -0.84 13.98
N LEU A 396 -4.01 -1.69 14.12
CA LEU A 396 -3.59 -2.20 15.42
C LEU A 396 -2.87 -1.14 16.25
N ASN A 397 -3.24 -1.06 17.53
CA ASN A 397 -2.60 -0.20 18.52
C ASN A 397 -1.50 -0.98 19.28
N LYS A 398 -0.59 -1.62 18.51
CA LYS A 398 0.54 -2.39 19.03
C LYS A 398 1.85 -1.78 18.53
N PRO A 399 2.98 -1.97 19.26
CA PRO A 399 4.29 -1.49 18.81
C PRO A 399 4.66 -2.02 17.41
N GLY A 400 5.30 -1.18 16.61
CA GLY A 400 5.65 -1.49 15.23
C GLY A 400 4.45 -1.55 14.31
N ILE A 401 4.47 -2.46 13.33
CA ILE A 401 3.35 -2.75 12.43
C ILE A 401 2.23 -3.51 13.17
N GLY A 402 2.56 -4.14 14.33
CA GLY A 402 1.58 -4.81 15.18
C GLY A 402 1.26 -6.25 14.77
N VAL A 403 1.93 -6.79 13.76
CA VAL A 403 1.92 -8.19 13.36
C VAL A 403 3.35 -8.71 13.22
N ASP A 404 3.55 -10.02 13.36
CA ASP A 404 4.86 -10.65 13.24
C ASP A 404 4.82 -11.81 12.23
N ILE A 405 6.00 -12.22 11.75
CA ILE A 405 6.15 -13.35 10.84
C ILE A 405 6.35 -14.66 11.63
N ASN A 406 5.64 -15.69 11.21
CA ASN A 406 5.92 -17.06 11.59
C ASN A 406 6.91 -17.67 10.59
N GLU A 407 8.19 -17.75 10.98
CA GLU A 407 9.25 -18.22 10.09
C GLU A 407 9.03 -19.68 9.62
N GLU A 408 8.50 -20.55 10.47
CA GLU A 408 8.17 -21.93 10.10
C GLU A 408 7.02 -21.98 9.07
N GLY A 409 6.00 -21.13 9.25
CA GLY A 409 4.95 -20.95 8.27
C GLY A 409 5.48 -20.41 6.95
N LEU A 410 6.33 -19.37 7.00
CA LEU A 410 6.93 -18.78 5.80
C LEU A 410 7.78 -19.80 5.02
N LYS A 411 8.51 -20.66 5.73
CA LYS A 411 9.37 -21.71 5.13
C LYS A 411 8.59 -22.73 4.30
N LYS A 412 7.36 -23.07 4.68
CA LYS A 412 6.50 -23.98 3.90
C LYS A 412 6.21 -23.47 2.49
N TYR A 413 6.18 -22.15 2.32
CA TYR A 413 5.85 -21.47 1.05
C TYR A 413 7.05 -20.77 0.42
N ALA A 414 8.28 -21.10 0.90
CA ALA A 414 9.50 -20.50 0.39
C ALA A 414 9.70 -20.79 -1.10
N THR A 415 10.18 -19.79 -1.83
CA THR A 415 10.52 -19.94 -3.25
C THR A 415 11.64 -20.97 -3.42
N PRO A 416 11.46 -22.01 -4.25
CA PRO A 416 12.48 -23.01 -4.48
C PRO A 416 13.78 -22.41 -5.02
N ASN A 417 14.93 -23.00 -4.63
CA ASN A 417 16.26 -22.63 -5.11
C ASN A 417 16.70 -21.18 -4.81
N VAL A 418 16.05 -20.54 -3.84
CA VAL A 418 16.46 -19.22 -3.33
C VAL A 418 16.80 -19.36 -1.84
N PRO A 419 17.88 -18.70 -1.34
CA PRO A 419 18.23 -18.77 0.08
C PRO A 419 17.09 -18.32 0.98
N PHE A 420 16.91 -19.03 2.10
CA PHE A 420 15.87 -18.73 3.10
C PHE A 420 16.56 -18.24 4.38
N PHE A 421 16.43 -16.98 4.71
CA PHE A 421 17.05 -16.29 5.85
C PHE A 421 18.57 -16.58 5.98
N ALA A 422 19.26 -16.51 4.85
CA ALA A 422 20.71 -16.68 4.78
C ALA A 422 21.43 -15.33 4.62
#